data_1a5bf36e65889e0095b75d5bf708b593
#
_entry.id   1a5bf36e65889e0095b75d5bf708b593
#
_cell.length_a   1.000
_cell.length_b   1.000
_cell.length_c   1.000
_cell.angle_alpha   90.00
_cell.angle_beta   90.00
_cell.angle_gamma   90.00
#
_symmetry.space_group_name_H-M   'P 1'
#
loop_
_entity.id
_entity.type
_entity.pdbx_description
1 polymer ?
#
loop_
_entity_poly.entity_id
_entity_poly.type
_entity_poly.pdbx_seq_one_letter_code
_entity_poly.pdbx_strand_id
1 'polypeptide(L)'
;QQTPTGLATTGLETRQYGTSTTSWSTNDNVKHYANGGLDAWDPTRYLNIWVCNLSGGLLGYGEFPTASVSQTFGVVIDYPCLGSNYTSYGTFSGIQAPFDRGRTVQHAFSHCFHIYPLWGDDNGACSGSDLCADTPNQGDATSGCFAYPHTDNCSTTSPGIMFENSMDYSDDNCLNLFTNNQKTRMLAVLNSAPYNALQTSNG
;
A
#
# COMPACT_ATOMS: atom_id res chain seq x y z
N GLN A 1 22.07 4.72 -3.40
CA GLN A 1 21.11 4.55 -4.49
C GLN A 1 21.63 5.20 -5.77
N GLN A 2 21.20 4.69 -6.92
CA GLN A 2 21.57 5.19 -8.24
C GLN A 2 20.31 5.45 -9.07
N THR A 3 20.37 6.44 -9.94
CA THR A 3 19.35 6.65 -10.99
C THR A 3 19.42 5.52 -12.02
N PRO A 4 18.40 5.38 -12.91
CA PRO A 4 18.48 4.45 -14.04
C PRO A 4 19.72 4.62 -14.93
N THR A 5 20.34 5.80 -14.90
CA THR A 5 21.57 6.12 -15.66
C THR A 5 22.86 5.92 -14.83
N GLY A 6 22.77 5.39 -13.61
CA GLY A 6 23.91 5.08 -12.76
C GLY A 6 24.47 6.26 -11.96
N LEU A 7 23.80 7.41 -11.93
CA LEU A 7 24.21 8.56 -11.13
C LEU A 7 23.73 8.42 -9.68
N ALA A 8 24.49 8.94 -8.72
CA ALA A 8 24.09 8.97 -7.31
C ALA A 8 22.81 9.80 -7.14
N THR A 9 21.86 9.29 -6.32
CA THR A 9 20.58 9.94 -6.09
C THR A 9 20.06 9.68 -4.68
N THR A 10 19.18 10.56 -4.19
CA THR A 10 18.37 10.32 -2.99
C THR A 10 17.16 9.44 -3.28
N GLY A 11 16.85 9.18 -4.58
CA GLY A 11 15.63 8.50 -5.01
C GLY A 11 14.39 9.38 -5.01
N LEU A 12 14.52 10.66 -4.68
CA LEU A 12 13.41 11.61 -4.65
C LEU A 12 13.42 12.50 -5.90
N GLU A 13 12.32 12.46 -6.63
CA GLU A 13 12.01 13.44 -7.68
C GLU A 13 10.82 14.28 -7.27
N THR A 14 10.83 15.55 -7.65
CA THR A 14 9.73 16.47 -7.37
C THR A 14 9.31 17.17 -8.63
N ARG A 15 8.00 17.34 -8.81
CA ARG A 15 7.44 18.13 -9.89
C ARG A 15 6.36 19.05 -9.35
N GLN A 16 6.51 20.33 -9.59
CA GLN A 16 5.44 21.27 -9.36
C GLN A 16 4.44 21.16 -10.52
N TYR A 17 3.25 20.71 -10.21
CA TYR A 17 2.14 20.72 -11.15
C TYR A 17 1.49 22.11 -11.19
N GLY A 18 1.02 22.51 -12.36
CA GLY A 18 0.43 23.86 -12.56
C GLY A 18 -0.75 24.13 -11.63
N THR A 19 -1.10 25.38 -11.44
CA THR A 19 -2.07 25.89 -10.45
C THR A 19 -3.51 25.39 -10.60
N SER A 20 -3.83 24.61 -11.64
CA SER A 20 -5.19 24.15 -11.95
C SER A 20 -5.52 22.75 -11.39
N THR A 21 -4.54 21.90 -11.10
CA THR A 21 -4.80 20.58 -10.51
C THR A 21 -4.59 20.63 -9.01
N THR A 22 -5.69 20.48 -8.28
CA THR A 22 -5.69 20.49 -6.81
C THR A 22 -5.65 19.09 -6.22
N SER A 23 -6.02 18.07 -7.01
CA SER A 23 -6.03 16.66 -6.57
C SER A 23 -5.96 15.70 -7.75
N TRP A 24 -5.57 14.46 -7.46
CA TRP A 24 -5.45 13.34 -8.40
C TRP A 24 -6.50 12.26 -8.07
N SER A 25 -6.85 11.46 -9.06
CA SER A 25 -7.75 10.32 -8.92
C SER A 25 -7.00 9.01 -9.23
N THR A 26 -7.72 7.87 -9.16
CA THR A 26 -7.20 6.53 -9.44
C THR A 26 -7.01 6.22 -10.93
N ASN A 27 -7.00 7.23 -11.80
CA ASN A 27 -6.85 7.08 -13.25
C ASN A 27 -5.40 6.96 -13.74
N ASP A 28 -4.45 6.82 -12.81
CA ASP A 28 -3.00 6.74 -13.05
C ASP A 28 -2.35 7.96 -13.74
N ASN A 29 -3.06 9.04 -13.97
CA ASN A 29 -2.49 10.25 -14.57
C ASN A 29 -1.28 10.79 -13.80
N VAL A 30 -1.25 10.63 -12.46
CA VAL A 30 -0.11 11.01 -11.61
C VAL A 30 1.17 10.25 -11.96
N LYS A 31 1.04 9.06 -12.55
CA LYS A 31 2.15 8.19 -12.96
C LYS A 31 2.70 8.51 -14.37
N HIS A 32 2.23 9.59 -15.01
CA HIS A 32 2.64 9.96 -16.37
C HIS A 32 3.06 11.42 -16.46
N TYR A 33 4.29 11.65 -16.96
CA TYR A 33 4.82 12.99 -17.15
C TYR A 33 3.95 13.83 -18.09
N ALA A 34 3.44 13.21 -19.17
CA ALA A 34 2.58 13.87 -20.14
C ALA A 34 1.27 14.40 -19.54
N ASN A 35 0.78 13.79 -18.47
CA ASN A 35 -0.44 14.18 -17.76
C ASN A 35 -0.18 15.10 -16.55
N GLY A 36 1.08 15.53 -16.36
CA GLY A 36 1.47 16.42 -15.27
C GLY A 36 2.04 15.69 -14.04
N GLY A 37 2.03 14.36 -14.03
CA GLY A 37 2.68 13.53 -13.02
C GLY A 37 4.16 13.29 -13.30
N LEU A 38 4.69 12.18 -12.82
CA LEU A 38 6.06 11.71 -13.07
C LEU A 38 6.01 10.27 -13.56
N ASP A 39 6.79 9.98 -14.63
CA ASP A 39 6.94 8.62 -15.10
C ASP A 39 7.69 7.76 -14.08
N ALA A 40 7.41 6.47 -14.05
CA ALA A 40 8.14 5.53 -13.21
C ALA A 40 9.62 5.44 -13.63
N TRP A 41 10.50 5.25 -12.67
CA TRP A 41 11.78 4.60 -12.97
C TRP A 41 11.53 3.13 -13.25
N ASP A 42 12.45 2.46 -13.96
CA ASP A 42 12.31 1.07 -14.37
C ASP A 42 11.69 0.20 -13.25
N PRO A 43 10.41 -0.17 -13.37
CA PRO A 43 9.69 -0.84 -12.27
C PRO A 43 10.13 -2.28 -12.05
N THR A 44 11.01 -2.83 -12.90
CA THR A 44 11.67 -4.11 -12.63
C THR A 44 12.82 -3.97 -11.63
N ARG A 45 13.30 -2.74 -11.38
CA ARG A 45 14.45 -2.45 -10.53
C ARG A 45 14.16 -1.51 -9.36
N TYR A 46 13.08 -0.73 -9.46
CA TYR A 46 12.70 0.28 -8.48
C TYR A 46 11.25 0.06 -8.03
N LEU A 47 11.01 0.15 -6.74
CA LEU A 47 9.67 0.32 -6.20
C LEU A 47 9.30 1.79 -6.29
N ASN A 48 8.40 2.12 -7.21
CA ASN A 48 7.97 3.50 -7.42
C ASN A 48 6.86 3.89 -6.45
N ILE A 49 7.00 5.06 -5.85
CA ILE A 49 5.99 5.66 -4.97
C ILE A 49 5.66 7.04 -5.49
N TRP A 50 4.42 7.28 -5.86
CA TRP A 50 3.91 8.60 -6.18
C TRP A 50 3.19 9.17 -4.96
N VAL A 51 3.61 10.36 -4.53
CA VAL A 51 3.01 11.06 -3.39
C VAL A 51 2.32 12.30 -3.91
N CYS A 52 1.03 12.42 -3.65
CA CYS A 52 0.22 13.51 -4.18
C CYS A 52 -0.98 13.80 -3.26
N ASN A 53 -1.79 14.78 -3.62
CA ASN A 53 -3.09 14.99 -3.01
C ASN A 53 -4.11 14.12 -3.74
N LEU A 54 -4.62 13.07 -3.11
CA LEU A 54 -5.65 12.20 -3.69
C LEU A 54 -7.05 12.75 -3.41
N SER A 55 -7.93 12.61 -4.39
CA SER A 55 -9.33 13.01 -4.28
C SER A 55 -10.19 11.92 -3.65
N GLY A 56 -11.38 12.31 -3.17
CA GLY A 56 -12.40 11.37 -2.71
C GLY A 56 -12.12 10.69 -1.37
N GLY A 57 -11.16 11.20 -0.58
CA GLY A 57 -10.80 10.63 0.72
C GLY A 57 -10.01 9.33 0.63
N LEU A 58 -9.47 9.01 -0.54
CA LEU A 58 -8.61 7.85 -0.74
C LEU A 58 -7.23 8.10 -0.13
N LEU A 59 -6.75 7.16 0.68
CA LEU A 59 -5.45 7.28 1.36
C LEU A 59 -4.29 6.81 0.49
N GLY A 60 -4.54 5.89 -0.43
CA GLY A 60 -3.57 5.34 -1.36
C GLY A 60 -4.11 4.15 -2.13
N TYR A 61 -3.34 3.70 -3.11
CA TYR A 61 -3.62 2.47 -3.86
C TYR A 61 -2.33 1.86 -4.39
N GLY A 62 -2.34 0.54 -4.57
CA GLY A 62 -1.23 -0.23 -5.15
C GLY A 62 -1.70 -1.03 -6.35
N GLU A 63 -0.80 -1.29 -7.29
CA GLU A 63 -1.06 -2.14 -8.46
C GLU A 63 -0.67 -3.58 -8.15
N PHE A 64 -1.57 -4.53 -8.42
CA PHE A 64 -1.26 -5.95 -8.27
C PHE A 64 -0.24 -6.42 -9.31
N PRO A 65 0.63 -7.39 -8.96
CA PRO A 65 1.61 -7.93 -9.89
C PRO A 65 0.93 -8.72 -11.01
N THR A 66 1.43 -8.55 -12.23
CA THR A 66 0.99 -9.27 -13.42
C THR A 66 2.15 -10.04 -14.04
N ALA A 67 1.90 -10.81 -15.10
CA ALA A 67 2.92 -11.62 -15.78
C ALA A 67 4.06 -10.76 -16.38
N SER A 68 3.81 -9.48 -16.64
CA SER A 68 4.81 -8.50 -17.08
C SER A 68 4.69 -7.25 -16.23
N VAL A 69 5.83 -6.65 -15.84
CA VAL A 69 5.81 -5.42 -15.03
C VAL A 69 5.27 -4.27 -15.88
N SER A 70 4.20 -3.64 -15.40
CA SER A 70 3.63 -2.42 -15.98
C SER A 70 4.54 -1.23 -15.74
N GLN A 71 4.53 -0.25 -16.66
CA GLN A 71 5.21 1.04 -16.45
C GLN A 71 4.55 1.90 -15.35
N THR A 72 3.36 1.50 -14.90
CA THR A 72 2.64 2.14 -13.80
C THR A 72 2.80 1.37 -12.47
N PHE A 73 3.56 0.26 -12.46
CA PHE A 73 3.72 -0.59 -11.28
C PHE A 73 4.35 0.15 -10.10
N GLY A 74 3.64 0.11 -8.99
CA GLY A 74 4.00 0.77 -7.75
C GLY A 74 2.77 1.25 -6.99
N VAL A 75 2.97 2.23 -6.10
CA VAL A 75 1.90 2.73 -5.23
C VAL A 75 1.74 4.24 -5.38
N VAL A 76 0.51 4.69 -5.21
CA VAL A 76 0.16 6.11 -5.07
C VAL A 76 -0.35 6.34 -3.65
N ILE A 77 0.18 7.35 -2.97
CA ILE A 77 -0.12 7.62 -1.56
C ILE A 77 -0.57 9.07 -1.43
N ASP A 78 -1.65 9.28 -0.70
CA ASP A 78 -2.05 10.60 -0.28
C ASP A 78 -1.01 11.17 0.69
N TYR A 79 -0.55 12.40 0.44
CA TYR A 79 0.60 12.95 1.18
C TYR A 79 0.41 12.98 2.71
N PRO A 80 -0.80 13.18 3.29
CA PRO A 80 -0.99 13.14 4.73
C PRO A 80 -0.80 11.75 5.36
N CYS A 81 -0.78 10.69 4.55
CA CYS A 81 -0.62 9.31 5.00
C CYS A 81 0.79 8.76 4.77
N LEU A 82 1.70 9.58 4.24
CA LEU A 82 3.10 9.19 4.03
C LEU A 82 3.95 9.58 5.23
N GLY A 83 4.57 8.61 5.88
CA GLY A 83 5.51 8.85 6.97
C GLY A 83 4.91 8.63 8.34
N SER A 84 5.58 9.16 9.37
CA SER A 84 5.15 8.98 10.76
C SER A 84 5.54 10.16 11.64
N ASN A 85 4.63 10.53 12.54
CA ASN A 85 4.88 11.49 13.61
C ASN A 85 5.52 10.86 14.87
N TYR A 86 5.76 9.54 14.84
CA TYR A 86 6.31 8.77 15.99
C TYR A 86 7.78 8.38 15.77
N THR A 87 8.53 9.24 15.09
CA THR A 87 9.95 9.02 14.82
C THR A 87 10.83 10.00 15.62
N SER A 88 12.10 9.68 15.77
CA SER A 88 13.10 10.58 16.36
C SER A 88 13.41 11.83 15.51
N TYR A 89 12.89 11.88 14.28
CA TYR A 89 13.11 13.01 13.35
C TYR A 89 12.15 14.18 13.56
N GLY A 90 11.20 14.07 14.51
CA GLY A 90 10.23 15.11 14.83
C GLY A 90 8.83 14.87 14.27
N THR A 91 7.98 15.88 14.42
CA THR A 91 6.61 15.88 13.91
C THR A 91 6.51 16.63 12.59
N PHE A 92 5.69 16.13 11.68
CA PHE A 92 5.46 16.70 10.36
C PHE A 92 4.01 17.20 10.28
N SER A 93 3.82 18.49 10.08
CA SER A 93 2.51 19.15 10.13
C SER A 93 1.51 18.70 9.07
N GLY A 94 1.98 18.00 8.03
CA GLY A 94 1.11 17.46 6.96
C GLY A 94 0.56 16.08 7.24
N ILE A 95 1.10 15.36 8.23
CA ILE A 95 0.68 13.99 8.54
C ILE A 95 -0.51 14.04 9.51
N GLN A 96 -1.57 13.27 9.23
CA GLN A 96 -2.83 13.32 9.96
C GLN A 96 -3.18 11.97 10.60
N ALA A 97 -3.45 12.00 11.92
CA ALA A 97 -4.07 10.87 12.60
C ALA A 97 -5.48 10.59 12.02
N PRO A 98 -5.92 9.33 11.97
CA PRO A 98 -5.29 8.14 12.56
C PRO A 98 -4.27 7.43 11.65
N PHE A 99 -3.91 8.00 10.48
CA PHE A 99 -3.06 7.40 9.45
C PHE A 99 -1.63 7.97 9.49
N ASP A 100 -1.05 8.04 10.68
CA ASP A 100 0.16 8.81 10.97
C ASP A 100 1.37 7.96 11.40
N ARG A 101 1.36 6.65 11.08
CA ARG A 101 2.45 5.71 11.36
C ARG A 101 2.98 4.99 10.11
N GLY A 102 2.57 5.42 8.91
CA GLY A 102 3.01 4.85 7.64
C GLY A 102 2.39 3.51 7.29
N ARG A 103 1.29 3.12 7.92
CA ARG A 103 0.62 1.84 7.64
C ARG A 103 -0.10 1.83 6.31
N THR A 104 -0.62 2.98 5.87
CA THR A 104 -1.18 3.13 4.53
C THR A 104 -0.19 2.74 3.42
N VAL A 105 1.08 3.17 3.54
CA VAL A 105 2.13 2.80 2.59
C VAL A 105 2.39 1.30 2.62
N GLN A 106 2.44 0.72 3.83
CA GLN A 106 2.64 -0.71 4.03
C GLN A 106 1.51 -1.53 3.40
N HIS A 107 0.25 -1.11 3.60
CA HIS A 107 -0.93 -1.73 3.00
C HIS A 107 -0.85 -1.68 1.45
N ALA A 108 -0.64 -0.49 0.88
CA ALA A 108 -0.58 -0.31 -0.56
C ALA A 108 0.55 -1.13 -1.22
N PHE A 109 1.74 -1.18 -0.61
CA PHE A 109 2.81 -2.04 -1.11
C PHE A 109 2.50 -3.53 -1.02
N SER A 110 1.71 -3.95 -0.06
CA SER A 110 1.31 -5.36 0.05
C SER A 110 0.52 -5.82 -1.17
N HIS A 111 -0.28 -4.94 -1.78
CA HIS A 111 -0.94 -5.24 -3.06
C HIS A 111 0.07 -5.49 -4.18
N CYS A 112 1.18 -4.73 -4.24
CA CYS A 112 2.25 -4.98 -5.20
C CYS A 112 2.93 -6.35 -5.00
N PHE A 113 2.77 -6.96 -3.85
CA PHE A 113 3.25 -8.31 -3.53
C PHE A 113 2.12 -9.35 -3.46
N HIS A 114 0.99 -9.07 -4.13
CA HIS A 114 -0.13 -9.96 -4.32
C HIS A 114 -0.88 -10.33 -3.04
N ILE A 115 -0.96 -9.41 -2.09
CA ILE A 115 -1.79 -9.59 -0.89
C ILE A 115 -3.12 -8.86 -1.09
N TYR A 116 -4.20 -9.58 -0.85
CA TYR A 116 -5.55 -9.05 -0.88
C TYR A 116 -5.96 -8.50 0.49
N PRO A 117 -6.97 -7.62 0.56
CA PRO A 117 -7.59 -7.25 1.82
C PRO A 117 -8.23 -8.47 2.48
N LEU A 118 -8.34 -8.46 3.81
CA LEU A 118 -8.85 -9.61 4.59
C LEU A 118 -10.27 -10.04 4.21
N TRP A 119 -11.12 -9.09 3.79
CA TRP A 119 -12.51 -9.36 3.38
C TRP A 119 -12.63 -9.85 1.94
N GLY A 120 -11.54 -9.94 1.18
CA GLY A 120 -11.52 -10.51 -0.17
C GLY A 120 -12.36 -9.78 -1.20
N ASP A 121 -12.73 -8.51 -0.97
CA ASP A 121 -13.48 -7.63 -1.88
C ASP A 121 -14.81 -8.23 -2.41
N ASP A 122 -15.54 -8.97 -1.57
CA ASP A 122 -16.77 -9.67 -1.95
C ASP A 122 -18.07 -8.95 -1.56
N ASN A 123 -17.98 -7.67 -1.23
CA ASN A 123 -19.10 -6.82 -0.81
C ASN A 123 -19.83 -7.33 0.45
N GLY A 124 -19.13 -7.90 1.39
CA GLY A 124 -19.66 -8.37 2.69
C GLY A 124 -20.36 -9.73 2.64
N ALA A 125 -20.17 -10.49 1.56
CA ALA A 125 -20.88 -11.77 1.35
C ALA A 125 -20.29 -12.95 2.12
N CYS A 126 -19.18 -12.80 2.84
CA CYS A 126 -18.43 -13.87 3.52
C CYS A 126 -17.92 -15.01 2.63
N SER A 127 -17.99 -14.84 1.31
CA SER A 127 -17.53 -15.82 0.31
C SER A 127 -16.16 -15.46 -0.25
N GLY A 128 -15.74 -14.20 -0.07
CA GLY A 128 -14.45 -13.71 -0.48
C GLY A 128 -13.31 -14.33 0.33
N SER A 129 -12.12 -14.24 -0.22
CA SER A 129 -10.92 -14.75 0.43
C SER A 129 -9.72 -13.89 0.03
N ASP A 130 -8.90 -13.56 1.00
CA ASP A 130 -7.58 -12.97 0.78
C ASP A 130 -6.53 -14.00 0.32
N LEU A 131 -6.97 -15.25 0.10
CA LEU A 131 -6.16 -16.39 -0.29
C LEU A 131 -5.05 -16.76 0.71
N CYS A 132 -5.23 -16.44 1.99
CA CYS A 132 -4.38 -16.81 3.11
C CYS A 132 -5.18 -17.67 4.10
N ALA A 133 -4.75 -18.90 4.33
CA ALA A 133 -5.49 -19.84 5.17
C ALA A 133 -5.36 -19.58 6.68
N ASP A 134 -4.46 -18.69 7.07
CA ASP A 134 -4.20 -18.31 8.45
C ASP A 134 -4.78 -16.93 8.85
N THR A 135 -5.62 -16.36 7.98
CA THR A 135 -6.48 -15.21 8.24
C THR A 135 -7.92 -15.68 8.42
N PRO A 136 -8.63 -15.23 9.47
CA PRO A 136 -10.07 -15.46 9.57
C PRO A 136 -10.83 -14.80 8.44
N ASN A 137 -11.96 -15.38 8.03
CA ASN A 137 -12.83 -14.73 7.06
C ASN A 137 -13.45 -13.45 7.67
N GLN A 138 -13.49 -12.38 6.90
CA GLN A 138 -13.97 -11.08 7.35
C GLN A 138 -14.99 -10.54 6.34
N GLY A 139 -16.06 -9.91 6.84
CA GLY A 139 -17.15 -9.44 5.99
C GLY A 139 -16.82 -8.15 5.24
N ASP A 140 -16.16 -7.20 5.90
CA ASP A 140 -15.82 -5.90 5.32
C ASP A 140 -14.63 -5.30 6.09
N ALA A 141 -14.08 -4.20 5.58
CA ALA A 141 -13.02 -3.45 6.23
C ALA A 141 -13.46 -2.96 7.62
N THR A 142 -12.53 -3.00 8.58
CA THR A 142 -12.71 -2.37 9.88
C THR A 142 -12.19 -0.95 9.86
N SER A 143 -12.79 -0.05 10.62
CA SER A 143 -12.28 1.31 10.85
C SER A 143 -12.22 1.59 12.34
N GLY A 144 -11.20 2.31 12.79
CA GLY A 144 -10.92 2.53 14.21
C GLY A 144 -10.09 1.42 14.84
N CYS A 145 -10.09 1.35 16.17
CA CYS A 145 -9.39 0.34 16.95
C CYS A 145 -10.35 -0.38 17.88
N PHE A 146 -10.28 -1.68 17.95
CA PHE A 146 -11.15 -2.51 18.79
C PHE A 146 -10.38 -3.23 19.88
N ALA A 147 -11.09 -3.68 20.89
CA ALA A 147 -10.56 -4.62 21.88
C ALA A 147 -10.66 -6.05 21.32
N TYR A 148 -9.61 -6.82 21.50
CA TYR A 148 -9.60 -8.25 21.17
C TYR A 148 -10.38 -9.06 22.23
N PRO A 149 -11.17 -10.09 21.84
CA PRO A 149 -11.50 -10.49 20.47
C PRO A 149 -12.56 -9.58 19.84
N HIS A 150 -12.46 -9.36 18.53
CA HIS A 150 -13.47 -8.64 17.77
C HIS A 150 -14.07 -9.55 16.69
N THR A 151 -15.40 -9.60 16.62
CA THR A 151 -16.13 -10.50 15.73
C THR A 151 -16.99 -9.71 14.75
N ASP A 152 -17.29 -10.30 13.61
CA ASP A 152 -18.21 -9.77 12.61
C ASP A 152 -19.24 -10.84 12.17
N ASN A 153 -19.98 -10.56 11.09
CA ASN A 153 -20.95 -11.49 10.52
C ASN A 153 -20.33 -12.74 9.86
N CYS A 154 -19.05 -12.68 9.48
CA CYS A 154 -18.34 -13.78 8.82
C CYS A 154 -17.50 -14.60 9.81
N SER A 155 -17.03 -13.98 10.88
CA SER A 155 -16.29 -14.61 11.97
C SER A 155 -16.96 -14.30 13.31
N THR A 156 -18.01 -15.06 13.62
CA THR A 156 -18.95 -14.83 14.73
C THR A 156 -18.49 -15.31 16.10
N THR A 157 -17.39 -16.06 16.15
CA THR A 157 -16.84 -16.64 17.40
C THR A 157 -15.40 -16.23 17.61
N SER A 158 -14.94 -16.22 18.88
CA SER A 158 -13.53 -15.99 19.21
C SER A 158 -12.62 -16.99 18.45
N PRO A 159 -11.50 -16.53 17.88
CA PRO A 159 -10.85 -15.22 18.05
C PRO A 159 -11.48 -14.06 17.26
N GLY A 160 -12.41 -14.30 16.34
CA GLY A 160 -13.02 -13.28 15.52
C GLY A 160 -12.14 -12.87 14.32
N ILE A 161 -12.32 -11.65 13.86
CA ILE A 161 -11.55 -11.06 12.74
C ILE A 161 -10.18 -10.55 13.22
N MET A 162 -9.26 -10.38 12.25
CA MET A 162 -7.89 -9.99 12.52
C MET A 162 -7.70 -8.48 12.20
N PHE A 163 -8.45 -7.62 12.88
CA PHE A 163 -8.44 -6.17 12.66
C PHE A 163 -7.07 -5.49 12.86
N GLU A 164 -6.12 -6.17 13.55
CA GLU A 164 -4.74 -5.69 13.73
C GLU A 164 -3.82 -6.00 12.54
N ASN A 165 -4.32 -6.74 11.54
CA ASN A 165 -3.55 -7.10 10.36
C ASN A 165 -3.37 -5.89 9.44
N SER A 166 -2.17 -5.71 8.89
CA SER A 166 -1.83 -4.60 8.00
C SER A 166 -2.66 -4.56 6.70
N MET A 167 -3.45 -5.59 6.42
CA MET A 167 -4.37 -5.63 5.28
C MET A 167 -5.81 -5.32 5.66
N ASP A 168 -6.05 -4.81 6.88
CA ASP A 168 -7.30 -4.15 7.26
C ASP A 168 -7.21 -2.62 7.11
N TYR A 169 -8.32 -1.91 7.32
CA TYR A 169 -8.42 -0.45 7.32
C TYR A 169 -8.54 0.13 8.72
N SER A 170 -8.19 -0.64 9.74
CA SER A 170 -8.07 -0.14 11.12
C SER A 170 -7.08 1.03 11.21
N ASP A 171 -7.21 1.81 12.27
CA ASP A 171 -6.29 2.92 12.54
C ASP A 171 -4.83 2.43 12.63
N ASP A 172 -3.89 3.23 12.18
CA ASP A 172 -2.46 2.89 12.12
C ASP A 172 -1.87 2.41 13.45
N ASN A 173 -2.42 2.88 14.59
CA ASN A 173 -1.97 2.47 15.92
C ASN A 173 -2.37 1.03 16.29
N CYS A 174 -3.32 0.43 15.57
CA CYS A 174 -3.75 -0.96 15.74
C CYS A 174 -3.05 -1.91 14.78
N LEU A 175 -2.74 -1.46 13.57
CA LEU A 175 -2.11 -2.28 12.54
C LEU A 175 -0.66 -2.63 12.91
N ASN A 176 -0.39 -3.91 13.16
CA ASN A 176 0.92 -4.32 13.70
C ASN A 176 1.44 -5.67 13.19
N LEU A 177 0.69 -6.41 12.38
CA LEU A 177 1.10 -7.74 11.94
C LEU A 177 0.77 -8.06 10.48
N PHE A 178 1.51 -9.04 9.97
CA PHE A 178 1.17 -9.90 8.84
C PHE A 178 1.23 -11.35 9.29
N THR A 179 0.44 -12.21 8.65
CA THR A 179 0.48 -13.66 8.91
C THR A 179 1.64 -14.35 8.16
N ASN A 180 1.90 -15.60 8.50
CA ASN A 180 2.92 -16.39 7.81
C ASN A 180 2.53 -16.68 6.35
N ASN A 181 1.25 -16.90 6.06
CA ASN A 181 0.81 -17.12 4.69
C ASN A 181 0.90 -15.85 3.85
N GLN A 182 0.55 -14.69 4.40
CA GLN A 182 0.76 -13.40 3.74
C GLN A 182 2.25 -13.19 3.42
N LYS A 183 3.16 -13.40 4.37
CA LYS A 183 4.61 -13.36 4.13
C LYS A 183 5.05 -14.33 3.02
N THR A 184 4.53 -15.56 3.04
CA THR A 184 4.88 -16.57 2.02
C THR A 184 4.44 -16.12 0.63
N ARG A 185 3.25 -15.51 0.49
CA ARG A 185 2.76 -14.96 -0.78
C ARG A 185 3.63 -13.80 -1.27
N MET A 186 3.97 -12.85 -0.40
CA MET A 186 4.88 -11.74 -0.75
C MET A 186 6.23 -12.28 -1.28
N LEU A 187 6.80 -13.24 -0.59
CA LEU A 187 8.06 -13.86 -0.99
C LEU A 187 7.94 -14.64 -2.31
N ALA A 188 6.78 -15.24 -2.61
CA ALA A 188 6.56 -15.92 -3.88
C ALA A 188 6.64 -14.92 -5.06
N VAL A 189 6.08 -13.72 -4.93
CA VAL A 189 6.21 -12.66 -5.94
C VAL A 189 7.67 -12.24 -6.08
N LEU A 190 8.32 -11.90 -4.97
CA LEU A 190 9.71 -11.42 -4.95
C LEU A 190 10.71 -12.47 -5.45
N ASN A 191 10.40 -13.76 -5.33
CA ASN A 191 11.27 -14.84 -5.83
C ASN A 191 10.97 -15.24 -7.29
N SER A 192 9.96 -14.66 -7.90
CA SER A 192 9.52 -15.00 -9.25
C SER A 192 9.84 -13.89 -10.25
N ALA A 193 10.22 -14.26 -11.47
CA ALA A 193 10.33 -13.29 -12.56
C ALA A 193 8.94 -12.72 -12.89
N PRO A 194 8.84 -11.44 -13.26
CA PRO A 194 9.95 -10.48 -13.45
C PRO A 194 10.37 -9.72 -12.17
N TYR A 195 9.66 -9.89 -11.03
CA TYR A 195 9.82 -9.10 -9.81
C TYR A 195 11.05 -9.45 -8.97
N ASN A 196 11.68 -10.61 -9.23
CA ASN A 196 12.88 -11.04 -8.50
C ASN A 196 14.08 -10.11 -8.74
N ALA A 197 14.09 -9.33 -9.81
CA ALA A 197 15.12 -8.34 -10.05
C ALA A 197 15.11 -7.20 -9.01
N LEU A 198 13.98 -6.91 -8.36
CA LEU A 198 13.90 -5.94 -7.27
C LEU A 198 14.82 -6.28 -6.09
N GLN A 199 15.05 -7.58 -5.82
CA GLN A 199 15.89 -8.03 -4.71
C GLN A 199 17.38 -7.80 -4.93
N THR A 200 17.81 -7.71 -6.18
CA THR A 200 19.22 -7.59 -6.58
C THR A 200 19.54 -6.24 -7.20
N SER A 201 18.58 -5.35 -7.23
CA SER A 201 18.75 -4.00 -7.76
C SER A 201 19.73 -3.20 -6.92
N ASN A 202 20.62 -2.48 -7.60
CA ASN A 202 21.54 -1.51 -7.01
C ASN A 202 20.96 -0.08 -7.06
N GLY A 203 19.70 0.05 -7.42
CA GLY A 203 18.96 1.29 -7.59
C GLY A 203 18.77 2.13 -6.36
#